data_836e2f26708123087584a5216ba1fa81
#
_entry.id   836e2f26708123087584a5216ba1fa81
#
_cell.length_a   1.000
_cell.length_b   1.000
_cell.length_c   1.000
_cell.angle_alpha   90.00
_cell.angle_beta   90.00
_cell.angle_gamma   90.00
#
_symmetry.space_group_name_H-M   'P 1'
#
loop_
_entity.id
_entity.type
_entity.pdbx_description
1 polymer ?
#
loop_
_entity_poly.entity_id
_entity_poly.type
_entity_poly.pdbx_seq_one_letter_code
_entity_poly.pdbx_strand_id
1 'polypeptide(L)'
;MNSFRRGMVLASLALAGGLASAQAFPERELSGVIMWGAGGATDVVARAVAPMAEEALGKKIVLQNRSGGSGAISTNFVNQQPSDGYTLLLGAENPQLHGVLGIGDLDYSKFYPVNILGRGIVVIVANKDKPWKSFKDLLADIQANPGKVKMGSTGPGGLPHSVGSMIGTVTKMPVTAVPFDGEGPGLTALQGGHVDFMPVGLGADSENIKAGRVKAIAVLSSQPHEGIPALTGDLPAIGKYLPWGPFYGVFVKRDVPDAVKARLTTAFKTAASNPKFVDLMVGRGNAVMNISGAEADAFLKKWQSVTAWTLQEAGVAKRSPADLGIARP
;
A
#
# COMPACT_ATOMS: atom_id res chain seq x y z
N MET A 1 24.17 41.61 -65.03
CA MET A 1 23.72 40.21 -64.82
C MET A 1 24.67 39.56 -63.78
N ASN A 2 24.49 39.71 -62.50
CA ASN A 2 25.21 38.91 -61.45
C ASN A 2 24.78 39.34 -60.03
N SER A 3 23.47 39.47 -59.72
CA SER A 3 22.99 39.77 -58.36
C SER A 3 21.86 38.83 -57.87
N PHE A 4 21.51 37.78 -58.63
CA PHE A 4 20.39 36.88 -58.30
C PHE A 4 20.78 35.49 -57.77
N ARG A 5 22.09 35.20 -57.57
CA ARG A 5 22.57 33.88 -57.13
C ARG A 5 23.06 33.80 -55.69
N ARG A 6 22.99 34.89 -54.91
CA ARG A 6 23.47 34.88 -53.49
C ARG A 6 22.35 34.82 -52.44
N GLY A 7 21.07 34.85 -52.83
CA GLY A 7 19.94 34.82 -51.91
C GLY A 7 19.38 33.44 -51.56
N MET A 8 19.83 32.37 -52.23
CA MET A 8 19.14 31.04 -52.12
C MET A 8 19.89 29.97 -51.34
N VAL A 9 21.05 30.31 -50.74
CA VAL A 9 21.87 29.37 -49.92
C VAL A 9 21.69 29.62 -48.40
N LEU A 10 21.10 30.73 -47.97
CA LEU A 10 20.89 31.06 -46.55
C LEU A 10 19.54 30.62 -45.98
N ALA A 11 18.59 30.17 -46.80
CA ALA A 11 17.29 29.73 -46.36
C ALA A 11 17.22 28.21 -46.01
N SER A 12 18.28 27.43 -46.32
CA SER A 12 18.27 25.97 -46.12
C SER A 12 18.93 25.52 -44.81
N LEU A 13 19.49 26.42 -43.99
CA LEU A 13 20.13 26.08 -42.72
C LEU A 13 19.27 26.34 -41.50
N ALA A 14 18.05 26.87 -41.67
CA ALA A 14 17.16 27.22 -40.53
C ALA A 14 16.15 26.13 -40.18
N LEU A 15 16.05 25.00 -40.91
CA LEU A 15 15.10 23.90 -40.63
C LEU A 15 15.75 22.65 -40.00
N ALA A 16 17.02 22.68 -39.63
CA ALA A 16 17.72 21.52 -39.03
C ALA A 16 17.81 21.63 -37.48
N GLY A 17 17.15 22.59 -36.87
CA GLY A 17 17.23 22.89 -35.43
C GLY A 17 15.99 22.56 -34.64
N GLY A 18 15.44 21.34 -34.74
CA GLY A 18 14.19 21.07 -34.04
C GLY A 18 13.80 19.61 -33.77
N LEU A 19 14.67 18.67 -33.99
CA LEU A 19 14.54 17.34 -33.36
C LEU A 19 15.24 17.41 -32.01
N ALA A 20 14.62 18.09 -31.03
CA ALA A 20 14.93 17.81 -29.64
C ALA A 20 14.67 16.31 -29.48
N SER A 21 15.79 15.55 -29.47
CA SER A 21 15.76 14.14 -29.09
C SER A 21 14.99 14.08 -27.80
N ALA A 22 13.74 13.58 -27.86
CA ALA A 22 12.98 13.30 -26.63
C ALA A 22 13.85 12.32 -25.85
N GLN A 23 14.53 12.86 -24.84
CA GLN A 23 15.49 12.14 -24.03
C GLN A 23 14.83 10.86 -23.55
N ALA A 24 15.37 9.69 -23.92
CA ALA A 24 14.74 8.40 -23.74
C ALA A 24 14.70 8.07 -22.24
N PHE A 25 13.56 8.36 -21.59
CA PHE A 25 13.35 8.01 -20.16
C PHE A 25 13.22 6.48 -20.01
N PRO A 26 13.93 5.89 -19.01
CA PRO A 26 14.90 6.46 -18.11
C PRO A 26 16.35 6.37 -18.64
N GLU A 27 17.16 7.40 -18.41
CA GLU A 27 18.59 7.41 -18.77
C GLU A 27 19.49 6.98 -17.62
N ARG A 28 19.04 7.12 -16.38
CA ARG A 28 19.74 6.78 -15.14
C ARG A 28 18.89 5.87 -14.27
N GLU A 29 19.47 5.40 -13.19
CA GLU A 29 18.74 4.62 -12.16
C GLU A 29 17.62 5.42 -11.53
N LEU A 30 16.54 4.72 -11.14
CA LEU A 30 15.41 5.27 -10.41
C LEU A 30 15.58 5.04 -8.91
N SER A 31 15.01 5.91 -8.11
CA SER A 31 14.86 5.73 -6.66
C SER A 31 13.48 5.19 -6.34
N GLY A 32 13.41 4.05 -5.68
CA GLY A 32 12.17 3.46 -5.21
C GLY A 32 12.06 3.59 -3.67
N VAL A 33 11.15 4.45 -3.21
CA VAL A 33 10.91 4.71 -1.80
C VAL A 33 9.80 3.79 -1.29
N ILE A 34 10.16 2.81 -0.46
CA ILE A 34 9.21 1.90 0.18
C ILE A 34 8.69 2.56 1.46
N MET A 35 7.37 2.69 1.57
CA MET A 35 6.68 3.43 2.63
C MET A 35 6.86 2.81 4.03
N TRP A 36 7.10 1.51 4.14
CA TRP A 36 7.11 0.76 5.38
C TRP A 36 8.46 0.12 5.68
N GLY A 37 8.63 -0.33 6.91
CA GLY A 37 9.80 -1.09 7.35
C GLY A 37 9.97 -2.40 6.60
N ALA A 38 11.21 -2.87 6.51
CA ALA A 38 11.57 -4.09 5.80
C ALA A 38 10.84 -5.32 6.36
N GLY A 39 10.54 -6.28 5.49
CA GLY A 39 9.87 -7.55 5.82
C GLY A 39 8.35 -7.46 5.94
N GLY A 40 7.74 -6.27 5.86
CA GLY A 40 6.30 -6.12 5.76
C GLY A 40 5.76 -6.41 4.36
N ALA A 41 4.42 -6.53 4.23
CA ALA A 41 3.77 -6.90 2.96
C ALA A 41 4.15 -5.95 1.81
N THR A 42 4.17 -4.64 2.05
CA THR A 42 4.56 -3.64 1.03
C THR A 42 6.01 -3.81 0.58
N ASP A 43 6.94 -4.09 1.51
CA ASP A 43 8.36 -4.30 1.20
C ASP A 43 8.55 -5.57 0.34
N VAL A 44 7.88 -6.66 0.72
CA VAL A 44 7.92 -7.93 -0.02
C VAL A 44 7.42 -7.76 -1.45
N VAL A 45 6.26 -7.10 -1.64
CA VAL A 45 5.68 -6.85 -2.97
C VAL A 45 6.56 -5.92 -3.80
N ALA A 46 7.09 -4.84 -3.20
CA ALA A 46 7.98 -3.90 -3.86
C ALA A 46 9.25 -4.59 -4.39
N ARG A 47 9.91 -5.39 -3.54
CA ARG A 47 11.14 -6.11 -3.91
C ARG A 47 10.90 -7.22 -4.92
N ALA A 48 9.69 -7.78 -4.97
CA ALA A 48 9.33 -8.78 -5.97
C ALA A 48 9.07 -8.17 -7.35
N VAL A 49 8.39 -7.01 -7.44
CA VAL A 49 8.04 -6.40 -8.72
C VAL A 49 9.21 -5.61 -9.34
N ALA A 50 10.09 -5.03 -8.52
CA ALA A 50 11.14 -4.12 -9.00
C ALA A 50 12.07 -4.76 -10.03
N PRO A 51 12.64 -5.98 -9.84
CA PRO A 51 13.53 -6.60 -10.85
C PRO A 51 12.86 -6.77 -12.22
N MET A 52 11.57 -7.07 -12.24
CA MET A 52 10.81 -7.26 -13.48
C MET A 52 10.51 -5.91 -14.16
N ALA A 53 10.27 -4.86 -13.38
CA ALA A 53 10.14 -3.50 -13.91
C ALA A 53 11.47 -2.95 -14.41
N GLU A 54 12.59 -3.25 -13.74
CA GLU A 54 13.97 -2.93 -14.18
C GLU A 54 14.27 -3.53 -15.55
N GLU A 55 13.91 -4.80 -15.75
CA GLU A 55 14.08 -5.48 -17.04
C GLU A 55 13.30 -4.74 -18.15
N ALA A 56 12.05 -4.36 -17.88
CA ALA A 56 11.24 -3.61 -18.83
C ALA A 56 11.73 -2.17 -19.05
N LEU A 57 12.29 -1.50 -18.03
CA LEU A 57 12.80 -0.12 -18.11
C LEU A 57 14.21 -0.05 -18.71
N GLY A 58 15.00 -1.12 -18.57
CA GLY A 58 16.43 -1.14 -18.92
C GLY A 58 17.32 -0.39 -17.91
N LYS A 59 16.82 -0.08 -16.73
CA LYS A 59 17.53 0.64 -15.66
C LYS A 59 17.14 0.09 -14.29
N LYS A 60 18.06 0.21 -13.33
CA LYS A 60 17.86 -0.22 -11.94
C LYS A 60 16.88 0.68 -11.19
N ILE A 61 16.18 0.09 -10.24
CA ILE A 61 15.34 0.78 -9.23
C ILE A 61 15.98 0.54 -7.86
N VAL A 62 16.69 1.54 -7.36
CA VAL A 62 17.35 1.47 -6.04
C VAL A 62 16.28 1.60 -4.95
N LEU A 63 15.96 0.49 -4.29
CA LEU A 63 14.93 0.43 -3.26
C LEU A 63 15.48 0.82 -1.88
N GLN A 64 14.77 1.73 -1.20
CA GLN A 64 15.06 2.11 0.18
C GLN A 64 13.77 2.21 1.01
N ASN A 65 13.78 1.69 2.22
CA ASN A 65 12.69 1.87 3.16
C ASN A 65 12.82 3.24 3.84
N ARG A 66 11.71 4.01 3.86
CA ARG A 66 11.58 5.27 4.59
C ARG A 66 10.29 5.24 5.38
N SER A 67 10.28 4.52 6.48
CA SER A 67 9.12 4.38 7.35
C SER A 67 8.94 5.57 8.30
N GLY A 68 7.77 5.63 8.94
CA GLY A 68 7.44 6.58 9.99
C GLY A 68 6.26 7.50 9.65
N GLY A 69 5.63 8.03 10.72
CA GLY A 69 4.47 8.91 10.60
C GLY A 69 3.29 8.29 9.85
N SER A 70 3.06 6.99 9.98
CA SER A 70 2.02 6.27 9.21
C SER A 70 2.15 6.46 7.69
N GLY A 71 3.39 6.47 7.18
CA GLY A 71 3.70 6.66 5.76
C GLY A 71 3.87 8.12 5.34
N ALA A 72 3.62 9.09 6.21
CA ALA A 72 3.75 10.51 5.87
C ALA A 72 5.19 10.92 5.54
N ILE A 73 6.20 10.31 6.18
CA ILE A 73 7.62 10.61 5.91
C ILE A 73 7.97 10.30 4.45
N SER A 74 7.64 9.10 3.98
CA SER A 74 7.92 8.69 2.59
C SER A 74 7.10 9.48 1.57
N THR A 75 5.81 9.70 1.85
CA THR A 75 4.91 10.43 0.97
C THR A 75 5.36 11.88 0.80
N ASN A 76 5.70 12.58 1.90
CA ASN A 76 6.25 13.93 1.85
C ASN A 76 7.61 13.97 1.14
N PHE A 77 8.50 13.01 1.43
CA PHE A 77 9.79 12.95 0.76
C PHE A 77 9.64 12.85 -0.77
N VAL A 78 8.79 11.95 -1.27
CA VAL A 78 8.59 11.81 -2.71
C VAL A 78 7.90 13.03 -3.30
N ASN A 79 6.97 13.66 -2.59
CA ASN A 79 6.30 14.88 -3.04
C ASN A 79 7.26 16.07 -3.19
N GLN A 80 8.35 16.11 -2.43
CA GLN A 80 9.38 17.15 -2.50
C GLN A 80 10.43 16.91 -3.62
N GLN A 81 10.44 15.73 -4.25
CA GLN A 81 11.37 15.44 -5.33
C GLN A 81 10.97 16.11 -6.65
N PRO A 82 11.90 16.27 -7.62
CA PRO A 82 11.57 16.74 -8.95
C PRO A 82 10.47 15.92 -9.61
N SER A 83 9.65 16.56 -10.45
CA SER A 83 8.58 15.91 -11.22
C SER A 83 9.10 15.30 -12.52
N ASP A 84 10.22 14.57 -12.44
CA ASP A 84 10.92 13.97 -13.57
C ASP A 84 10.69 12.45 -13.73
N GLY A 85 9.94 11.85 -12.77
CA GLY A 85 9.61 10.42 -12.78
C GLY A 85 10.70 9.51 -12.23
N TYR A 86 11.85 10.03 -11.79
CA TYR A 86 12.94 9.20 -11.24
C TYR A 86 12.77 8.80 -9.78
N THR A 87 11.80 9.38 -9.07
CA THR A 87 11.49 8.96 -7.69
C THR A 87 10.10 8.35 -7.65
N LEU A 88 10.06 7.05 -7.33
CA LEU A 88 8.84 6.26 -7.18
C LEU A 88 8.47 6.14 -5.71
N LEU A 89 7.19 6.22 -5.38
CA LEU A 89 6.66 5.80 -4.09
C LEU A 89 6.07 4.39 -4.25
N LEU A 90 6.62 3.42 -3.52
CA LEU A 90 6.06 2.08 -3.39
C LEU A 90 5.26 2.08 -2.08
N GLY A 91 3.95 2.28 -2.23
CA GLY A 91 3.05 2.66 -1.15
C GLY A 91 1.93 1.66 -0.89
N ALA A 92 1.24 1.93 0.19
CA ALA A 92 0.06 1.22 0.66
C ALA A 92 -1.06 2.24 0.97
N GLU A 93 -2.10 1.83 1.65
CA GLU A 93 -3.37 2.54 1.79
C GLU A 93 -3.33 3.85 2.60
N ASN A 94 -2.36 4.03 3.48
CA ASN A 94 -2.37 5.06 4.53
C ASN A 94 -2.54 6.51 4.06
N PRO A 95 -1.90 6.97 2.97
CA PRO A 95 -2.07 8.35 2.50
C PRO A 95 -3.52 8.73 2.23
N GLN A 96 -4.37 7.76 1.87
CA GLN A 96 -5.80 7.99 1.65
C GLN A 96 -6.55 8.39 2.94
N LEU A 97 -5.95 8.18 4.11
CA LEU A 97 -6.56 8.43 5.42
C LEU A 97 -5.92 9.58 6.19
N HIS A 98 -4.81 10.15 5.68
CA HIS A 98 -4.06 11.19 6.41
C HIS A 98 -4.95 12.39 6.78
N GLY A 99 -5.76 12.89 5.84
CA GLY A 99 -6.68 14.00 6.08
C GLY A 99 -7.71 13.69 7.16
N VAL A 100 -8.35 12.53 7.09
CA VAL A 100 -9.38 12.08 8.05
C VAL A 100 -8.80 11.92 9.46
N LEU A 101 -7.56 11.46 9.55
CA LEU A 101 -6.88 11.18 10.83
C LEU A 101 -6.07 12.38 11.36
N GLY A 102 -6.07 13.51 10.63
CA GLY A 102 -5.32 14.70 11.03
C GLY A 102 -3.80 14.52 11.03
N ILE A 103 -3.28 13.62 10.20
CA ILE A 103 -1.84 13.35 10.04
C ILE A 103 -1.22 14.38 9.07
N GLY A 104 -1.97 14.79 8.05
CA GLY A 104 -1.57 15.74 7.02
C GLY A 104 -2.58 15.81 5.90
N ASP A 105 -2.39 16.75 4.97
CA ASP A 105 -3.31 16.97 3.83
C ASP A 105 -2.79 16.33 2.54
N LEU A 106 -1.66 15.64 2.57
CA LEU A 106 -1.07 14.97 1.41
C LEU A 106 -1.63 13.55 1.29
N ASP A 107 -2.35 13.30 0.19
CA ASP A 107 -2.89 12.00 -0.16
C ASP A 107 -2.55 11.63 -1.61
N TYR A 108 -3.07 10.51 -2.11
CA TYR A 108 -2.81 10.05 -3.48
C TYR A 108 -3.46 10.91 -4.59
N SER A 109 -4.26 11.92 -4.25
CA SER A 109 -4.71 12.90 -5.25
C SER A 109 -3.55 13.71 -5.87
N LYS A 110 -2.43 13.83 -5.13
CA LYS A 110 -1.19 14.48 -5.59
C LYS A 110 -0.26 13.55 -6.37
N PHE A 111 -0.60 12.28 -6.47
CA PHE A 111 0.21 11.27 -7.14
C PHE A 111 -0.55 10.63 -8.31
N TYR A 112 0.18 10.26 -9.34
CA TYR A 112 -0.33 9.44 -10.43
C TYR A 112 -0.11 7.97 -10.07
N PRO A 113 -1.15 7.13 -10.04
CA PRO A 113 -1.02 5.70 -9.80
C PRO A 113 -0.47 5.01 -11.04
N VAL A 114 0.83 4.77 -11.02
CA VAL A 114 1.54 4.04 -12.09
C VAL A 114 0.97 2.63 -12.21
N ASN A 115 0.78 1.97 -11.07
CA ASN A 115 0.13 0.67 -11.00
C ASN A 115 -0.34 0.37 -9.57
N ILE A 116 -1.58 -0.07 -9.40
CA ILE A 116 -2.01 -0.80 -8.22
C ILE A 116 -1.74 -2.28 -8.51
N LEU A 117 -0.68 -2.79 -7.92
CA LEU A 117 -0.13 -4.12 -8.14
C LEU A 117 -1.07 -5.21 -7.67
N GLY A 118 -1.69 -4.99 -6.52
CA GLY A 118 -2.60 -5.99 -5.95
C GLY A 118 -3.23 -5.56 -4.65
N ARG A 119 -4.12 -6.42 -4.17
CA ARG A 119 -4.81 -6.30 -2.89
C ARG A 119 -4.51 -7.51 -2.02
N GLY A 120 -4.21 -7.27 -0.74
CA GLY A 120 -3.96 -8.30 0.24
C GLY A 120 -5.23 -8.82 0.93
N ILE A 121 -5.12 -10.01 1.50
CA ILE A 121 -6.04 -10.53 2.51
C ILE A 121 -5.46 -10.16 3.88
N VAL A 122 -6.32 -9.79 4.82
CA VAL A 122 -5.93 -9.54 6.20
C VAL A 122 -6.04 -10.82 7.01
N VAL A 123 -5.02 -11.13 7.78
CA VAL A 123 -5.04 -12.20 8.77
C VAL A 123 -4.80 -11.61 10.17
N ILE A 124 -5.51 -12.12 11.15
CA ILE A 124 -5.23 -11.84 12.57
C ILE A 124 -4.30 -12.94 13.05
N VAL A 125 -3.07 -12.57 13.39
CA VAL A 125 -2.06 -13.48 13.92
C VAL A 125 -1.82 -13.22 15.39
N ALA A 126 -1.58 -14.29 16.15
CA ALA A 126 -1.27 -14.26 17.57
C ALA A 126 0.12 -14.87 17.84
N ASN A 127 0.74 -14.45 18.93
CA ASN A 127 1.95 -15.12 19.43
C ASN A 127 1.63 -16.60 19.68
N LYS A 128 2.55 -17.49 19.28
CA LYS A 128 2.36 -18.94 19.31
C LYS A 128 2.04 -19.50 20.69
N ASP A 129 2.52 -18.84 21.76
CA ASP A 129 2.38 -19.30 23.15
C ASP A 129 1.06 -18.88 23.80
N LYS A 130 0.23 -18.04 23.12
CA LYS A 130 -1.10 -17.66 23.59
C LYS A 130 -2.08 -18.84 23.47
N PRO A 131 -3.07 -18.97 24.37
CA PRO A 131 -4.01 -20.10 24.37
C PRO A 131 -5.07 -20.03 23.26
N TRP A 132 -5.20 -18.90 22.57
CA TRP A 132 -6.25 -18.63 21.61
C TRP A 132 -6.18 -19.52 20.38
N LYS A 133 -7.31 -20.11 20.00
CA LYS A 133 -7.48 -20.96 18.81
C LYS A 133 -8.36 -20.30 17.74
N SER A 134 -9.12 -19.26 18.14
CA SER A 134 -10.07 -18.54 17.30
C SER A 134 -10.07 -17.04 17.67
N PHE A 135 -10.69 -16.22 16.84
CA PHE A 135 -10.94 -14.83 17.19
C PHE A 135 -11.86 -14.68 18.40
N LYS A 136 -12.81 -15.60 18.56
CA LYS A 136 -13.71 -15.65 19.72
C LYS A 136 -12.92 -15.80 21.04
N ASP A 137 -11.90 -16.67 21.06
CA ASP A 137 -11.05 -16.83 22.25
C ASP A 137 -10.27 -15.56 22.58
N LEU A 138 -9.66 -14.93 21.56
CA LEU A 138 -8.98 -13.64 21.69
C LEU A 138 -9.93 -12.56 22.23
N LEU A 139 -11.13 -12.44 21.64
CA LEU A 139 -12.11 -11.44 22.05
C LEU A 139 -12.57 -11.65 23.49
N ALA A 140 -12.79 -12.89 23.91
CA ALA A 140 -13.16 -13.23 25.29
C ALA A 140 -12.06 -12.81 26.28
N ASP A 141 -10.78 -13.05 25.97
CA ASP A 141 -9.66 -12.64 26.81
C ASP A 141 -9.55 -11.10 26.88
N ILE A 142 -9.68 -10.40 25.74
CA ILE A 142 -9.70 -8.92 25.71
C ILE A 142 -10.79 -8.35 26.59
N GLN A 143 -11.99 -8.94 26.54
CA GLN A 143 -13.16 -8.47 27.34
C GLN A 143 -13.00 -8.78 28.83
N ALA A 144 -12.39 -9.90 29.17
CA ALA A 144 -12.10 -10.27 30.55
C ALA A 144 -10.93 -9.45 31.17
N ASN A 145 -10.00 -8.98 30.32
CA ASN A 145 -8.79 -8.27 30.74
C ASN A 145 -8.65 -6.92 29.99
N PRO A 146 -9.55 -5.94 30.17
CA PRO A 146 -9.54 -4.69 29.43
C PRO A 146 -8.20 -3.97 29.51
N GLY A 147 -7.64 -3.61 28.34
CA GLY A 147 -6.37 -2.88 28.22
C GLY A 147 -5.11 -3.69 28.49
N LYS A 148 -5.20 -4.97 28.89
CA LYS A 148 -4.01 -5.81 29.17
C LYS A 148 -3.49 -6.52 27.93
N VAL A 149 -4.35 -6.89 27.00
CA VAL A 149 -3.96 -7.53 25.74
C VAL A 149 -3.35 -6.49 24.81
N LYS A 150 -2.11 -6.76 24.36
CA LYS A 150 -1.32 -5.86 23.52
C LYS A 150 -1.50 -6.19 22.04
N MET A 151 -1.96 -5.23 21.27
CA MET A 151 -2.06 -5.33 19.82
C MET A 151 -0.89 -4.60 19.14
N GLY A 152 -0.14 -5.29 18.29
CA GLY A 152 0.82 -4.62 17.41
C GLY A 152 0.09 -3.69 16.43
N SER A 153 0.57 -2.47 16.28
CA SER A 153 -0.03 -1.43 15.43
C SER A 153 1.03 -0.76 14.56
N THR A 154 0.63 -0.28 13.39
CA THR A 154 1.50 0.52 12.51
C THR A 154 1.13 2.01 12.55
N GLY A 155 0.51 2.44 13.63
CA GLY A 155 0.06 3.80 13.83
C GLY A 155 -1.32 4.09 13.23
N PRO A 156 -1.82 5.32 13.38
CA PRO A 156 -3.13 5.72 12.88
C PRO A 156 -3.24 5.52 11.36
N GLY A 157 -4.34 4.93 10.89
CA GLY A 157 -4.58 4.63 9.48
C GLY A 157 -3.84 3.42 8.94
N GLY A 158 -2.93 2.82 9.70
CA GLY A 158 -2.30 1.56 9.33
C GLY A 158 -3.29 0.39 9.37
N LEU A 159 -2.91 -0.73 8.75
CA LEU A 159 -3.77 -1.90 8.63
C LEU A 159 -4.33 -2.37 9.99
N PRO A 160 -3.51 -2.54 11.06
CA PRO A 160 -4.04 -2.97 12.37
C PRO A 160 -5.03 -1.96 12.96
N HIS A 161 -4.78 -0.65 12.80
CA HIS A 161 -5.68 0.40 13.28
C HIS A 161 -7.02 0.38 12.54
N SER A 162 -6.99 0.25 11.21
CA SER A 162 -8.20 0.20 10.38
C SER A 162 -9.04 -1.04 10.71
N VAL A 163 -8.41 -2.21 10.84
CA VAL A 163 -9.09 -3.47 11.22
C VAL A 163 -9.64 -3.39 12.65
N GLY A 164 -8.86 -2.88 13.58
CA GLY A 164 -9.30 -2.65 14.96
C GLY A 164 -10.51 -1.71 15.04
N SER A 165 -10.50 -0.66 14.20
CA SER A 165 -11.63 0.28 14.08
C SER A 165 -12.88 -0.39 13.51
N MET A 166 -12.74 -1.20 12.44
CA MET A 166 -13.86 -2.00 11.90
C MET A 166 -14.47 -2.92 12.95
N ILE A 167 -13.63 -3.65 13.69
CA ILE A 167 -14.10 -4.53 14.77
C ILE A 167 -14.76 -3.68 15.85
N GLY A 168 -14.19 -2.52 16.20
CA GLY A 168 -14.70 -1.61 17.21
C GLY A 168 -16.11 -1.06 16.94
N THR A 169 -16.55 -1.00 15.67
CA THR A 169 -17.93 -0.61 15.32
C THR A 169 -18.96 -1.69 15.63
N VAL A 170 -18.54 -2.93 15.81
CA VAL A 170 -19.44 -4.08 16.00
C VAL A 170 -19.29 -4.75 17.36
N THR A 171 -18.14 -4.58 18.04
CA THR A 171 -17.91 -5.10 19.39
C THR A 171 -16.83 -4.30 20.11
N LYS A 172 -16.89 -4.26 21.45
CA LYS A 172 -15.84 -3.61 22.27
C LYS A 172 -14.55 -4.44 22.25
N MET A 173 -13.44 -3.80 21.92
CA MET A 173 -12.12 -4.42 21.88
C MET A 173 -11.09 -3.53 22.61
N PRO A 174 -11.16 -3.42 23.95
CA PRO A 174 -10.25 -2.57 24.74
C PRO A 174 -8.85 -3.19 24.84
N VAL A 175 -7.99 -2.91 23.84
CA VAL A 175 -6.60 -3.36 23.75
C VAL A 175 -5.64 -2.22 23.99
N THR A 176 -4.38 -2.55 24.35
CA THR A 176 -3.25 -1.59 24.31
C THR A 176 -2.54 -1.70 22.97
N ALA A 177 -2.65 -0.66 22.14
CA ALA A 177 -1.95 -0.61 20.86
C ALA A 177 -0.46 -0.24 21.06
N VAL A 178 0.44 -1.04 20.52
CA VAL A 178 1.89 -0.82 20.55
C VAL A 178 2.37 -0.48 19.13
N PRO A 179 2.87 0.74 18.87
CA PRO A 179 3.19 1.19 17.53
C PRO A 179 4.55 0.66 17.04
N PHE A 180 4.63 0.35 15.73
CA PHE A 180 5.83 -0.03 15.00
C PHE A 180 5.88 0.66 13.63
N ASP A 181 7.08 0.80 13.07
CA ASP A 181 7.32 1.43 11.75
C ASP A 181 7.00 0.48 10.56
N GLY A 182 6.00 -0.37 10.71
CA GLY A 182 5.51 -1.31 9.69
C GLY A 182 5.23 -2.70 10.26
N GLU A 183 4.65 -3.57 9.41
CA GLU A 183 4.30 -4.94 9.81
C GLU A 183 5.53 -5.78 10.15
N GLY A 184 6.64 -5.64 9.40
CA GLY A 184 7.86 -6.44 9.63
C GLY A 184 8.40 -6.31 11.07
N PRO A 185 8.72 -5.08 11.57
CA PRO A 185 9.10 -4.87 12.95
C PRO A 185 8.04 -5.36 13.96
N GLY A 186 6.75 -5.14 13.68
CA GLY A 186 5.65 -5.61 14.52
C GLY A 186 5.58 -7.14 14.62
N LEU A 187 5.79 -7.85 13.51
CA LEU A 187 5.82 -9.31 13.46
C LEU A 187 7.02 -9.88 14.23
N THR A 188 8.19 -9.23 14.17
CA THR A 188 9.35 -9.59 15.00
C THR A 188 9.02 -9.46 16.49
N ALA A 189 8.37 -8.37 16.88
CA ALA A 189 7.92 -8.15 18.25
C ALA A 189 6.84 -9.17 18.69
N LEU A 190 5.94 -9.55 17.79
CA LEU A 190 4.93 -10.59 18.04
C LEU A 190 5.58 -11.96 18.29
N GLN A 191 6.55 -12.35 17.47
CA GLN A 191 7.29 -13.60 17.65
C GLN A 191 8.05 -13.62 18.98
N GLY A 192 8.60 -12.47 19.40
CA GLY A 192 9.29 -12.29 20.68
C GLY A 192 8.37 -12.16 21.90
N GLY A 193 7.04 -12.16 21.72
CA GLY A 193 6.07 -12.02 22.83
C GLY A 193 5.95 -10.60 23.41
N HIS A 194 6.49 -9.57 22.72
CA HIS A 194 6.36 -8.17 23.16
C HIS A 194 4.97 -7.60 22.89
N VAL A 195 4.26 -8.16 21.92
CA VAL A 195 2.82 -7.97 21.68
C VAL A 195 2.14 -9.34 21.58
N ASP A 196 0.82 -9.37 21.78
CA ASP A 196 0.08 -10.59 21.91
C ASP A 196 -0.55 -11.06 20.60
N PHE A 197 -1.02 -10.10 19.79
CA PHE A 197 -1.59 -10.34 18.47
C PHE A 197 -1.39 -9.12 17.57
N MET A 198 -1.60 -9.32 16.27
CA MET A 198 -1.53 -8.25 15.27
C MET A 198 -2.38 -8.60 14.03
N PRO A 199 -3.28 -7.74 13.55
CA PRO A 199 -3.79 -7.82 12.19
C PRO A 199 -2.69 -7.45 11.19
N VAL A 200 -2.45 -8.28 10.18
CA VAL A 200 -1.40 -8.06 9.16
C VAL A 200 -1.89 -8.50 7.79
N GLY A 201 -1.18 -8.07 6.74
CA GLY A 201 -1.37 -8.66 5.42
C GLY A 201 -0.88 -10.11 5.40
N LEU A 202 -1.71 -11.05 4.95
CA LEU A 202 -1.35 -12.48 4.89
C LEU A 202 -0.04 -12.70 4.14
N GLY A 203 0.21 -11.89 3.09
CA GLY A 203 1.45 -11.96 2.31
C GLY A 203 2.74 -11.67 3.09
N ALA A 204 2.66 -10.91 4.19
CA ALA A 204 3.81 -10.64 5.06
C ALA A 204 4.14 -11.82 5.96
N ASP A 205 3.14 -12.61 6.34
CA ASP A 205 3.29 -13.57 7.45
C ASP A 205 3.06 -15.04 7.05
N SER A 206 2.73 -15.32 5.79
CA SER A 206 2.44 -16.67 5.30
C SER A 206 3.54 -17.69 5.67
N GLU A 207 4.81 -17.31 5.54
CA GLU A 207 5.94 -18.18 5.88
C GLU A 207 6.10 -18.39 7.40
N ASN A 208 5.79 -17.40 8.22
CA ASN A 208 5.81 -17.55 9.68
C ASN A 208 4.65 -18.41 10.17
N ILE A 209 3.48 -18.29 9.55
CA ILE A 209 2.30 -19.13 9.83
C ILE A 209 2.61 -20.58 9.47
N LYS A 210 3.11 -20.85 8.27
CA LYS A 210 3.48 -22.20 7.80
C LYS A 210 4.55 -22.83 8.68
N ALA A 211 5.51 -22.05 9.16
CA ALA A 211 6.57 -22.49 10.04
C ALA A 211 6.16 -22.58 11.53
N GLY A 212 4.91 -22.25 11.90
CA GLY A 212 4.43 -22.29 13.28
C GLY A 212 5.08 -21.29 14.22
N ARG A 213 5.70 -20.22 13.69
CA ARG A 213 6.30 -19.16 14.50
C ARG A 213 5.25 -18.22 15.10
N VAL A 214 4.10 -18.13 14.46
CA VAL A 214 2.89 -17.42 14.93
C VAL A 214 1.67 -18.29 14.63
N LYS A 215 0.53 -17.97 15.25
CA LYS A 215 -0.76 -18.61 14.96
C LYS A 215 -1.67 -17.69 14.17
N ALA A 216 -2.16 -18.12 13.01
CA ALA A 216 -3.26 -17.47 12.35
C ALA A 216 -4.58 -17.89 12.99
N ILE A 217 -5.35 -16.93 13.51
CA ILE A 217 -6.59 -17.23 14.24
C ILE A 217 -7.86 -16.82 13.49
N ALA A 218 -7.77 -15.89 12.54
CA ALA A 218 -8.87 -15.56 11.64
C ALA A 218 -8.37 -14.80 10.40
N VAL A 219 -9.09 -14.90 9.28
CA VAL A 219 -8.94 -14.01 8.11
C VAL A 219 -10.13 -13.06 8.03
N LEU A 220 -9.87 -11.80 7.67
CA LEU A 220 -10.91 -10.79 7.41
C LEU A 220 -11.54 -11.06 6.04
N SER A 221 -12.39 -12.05 5.98
CA SER A 221 -13.10 -12.50 4.78
C SER A 221 -14.44 -13.12 5.14
N SER A 222 -15.28 -13.36 4.12
CA SER A 222 -16.56 -14.08 4.28
C SER A 222 -16.41 -15.59 4.15
N GLN A 223 -15.22 -16.07 3.75
CA GLN A 223 -14.91 -17.50 3.59
C GLN A 223 -13.56 -17.82 4.23
N PRO A 224 -13.36 -19.03 4.73
CA PRO A 224 -12.04 -19.49 5.18
C PRO A 224 -10.99 -19.38 4.06
N HIS A 225 -9.73 -19.22 4.44
CA HIS A 225 -8.61 -19.18 3.49
C HIS A 225 -7.50 -20.11 3.97
N GLU A 226 -7.10 -21.09 3.16
CA GLU A 226 -6.03 -22.07 3.46
C GLU A 226 -6.15 -22.69 4.88
N GLY A 227 -7.35 -23.02 5.29
CA GLY A 227 -7.62 -23.62 6.61
C GLY A 227 -7.73 -22.62 7.77
N ILE A 228 -7.48 -21.32 7.53
CA ILE A 228 -7.68 -20.26 8.53
C ILE A 228 -9.16 -19.86 8.52
N PRO A 229 -9.85 -19.85 9.68
CA PRO A 229 -11.27 -19.51 9.76
C PRO A 229 -11.56 -18.08 9.28
N ALA A 230 -12.72 -17.87 8.65
CA ALA A 230 -13.23 -16.55 8.34
C ALA A 230 -13.64 -15.80 9.61
N LEU A 231 -13.25 -14.53 9.73
CA LEU A 231 -13.65 -13.68 10.88
C LEU A 231 -15.18 -13.54 10.98
N THR A 232 -15.90 -13.61 9.86
CA THR A 232 -17.37 -13.59 9.85
C THR A 232 -18.00 -14.79 10.57
N GLY A 233 -17.28 -15.88 10.76
CA GLY A 233 -17.75 -17.03 11.56
C GLY A 233 -17.89 -16.68 13.04
N ASP A 234 -16.91 -15.97 13.60
CA ASP A 234 -16.90 -15.53 14.99
C ASP A 234 -17.58 -14.16 15.21
N LEU A 235 -17.56 -13.30 14.17
CA LEU A 235 -18.09 -11.93 14.20
C LEU A 235 -18.86 -11.62 12.90
N PRO A 236 -20.11 -12.14 12.73
CA PRO A 236 -20.86 -12.00 11.47
C PRO A 236 -21.06 -10.55 11.02
N ALA A 237 -21.23 -9.61 11.94
CA ALA A 237 -21.49 -8.21 11.65
C ALA A 237 -20.33 -7.49 10.93
N ILE A 238 -19.11 -8.06 10.96
CA ILE A 238 -17.96 -7.52 10.22
C ILE A 238 -18.14 -7.64 8.70
N GLY A 239 -19.03 -8.52 8.26
CA GLY A 239 -19.33 -8.78 6.86
C GLY A 239 -19.77 -7.54 6.08
N LYS A 240 -20.33 -6.52 6.75
CA LYS A 240 -20.74 -5.24 6.13
C LYS A 240 -19.58 -4.47 5.46
N TYR A 241 -18.33 -4.75 5.85
CA TYR A 241 -17.16 -4.11 5.30
C TYR A 241 -16.49 -4.90 4.16
N LEU A 242 -16.92 -6.12 3.92
CA LEU A 242 -16.27 -7.02 2.94
C LEU A 242 -16.83 -6.84 1.53
N PRO A 243 -15.98 -7.01 0.50
CA PRO A 243 -14.57 -7.36 0.56
C PRO A 243 -13.69 -6.12 0.84
N TRP A 244 -12.84 -6.18 1.86
CA TRP A 244 -11.87 -5.13 2.20
C TRP A 244 -10.48 -5.73 2.42
N GLY A 245 -9.45 -4.96 2.13
CA GLY A 245 -8.06 -5.34 2.39
C GLY A 245 -7.09 -4.21 2.02
N PRO A 246 -5.82 -4.32 2.46
CA PRO A 246 -4.78 -3.40 2.06
C PRO A 246 -4.50 -3.52 0.57
N PHE A 247 -3.92 -2.48 -0.04
CA PHE A 247 -3.43 -2.54 -1.41
C PHE A 247 -1.96 -2.15 -1.49
N TYR A 248 -1.32 -2.54 -2.57
CA TYR A 248 0.08 -2.25 -2.86
C TYR A 248 0.15 -1.54 -4.20
N GLY A 249 0.82 -0.38 -4.25
CA GLY A 249 0.88 0.42 -5.45
C GLY A 249 2.22 1.08 -5.68
N VAL A 250 2.44 1.46 -6.93
CA VAL A 250 3.57 2.28 -7.37
C VAL A 250 3.00 3.61 -7.85
N PHE A 251 3.57 4.69 -7.35
CA PHE A 251 3.10 6.04 -7.60
C PHE A 251 4.27 6.96 -7.96
N VAL A 252 3.97 7.99 -8.76
CA VAL A 252 4.85 9.14 -9.00
C VAL A 252 4.07 10.42 -8.77
N LYS A 253 4.73 11.56 -8.66
CA LYS A 253 4.03 12.85 -8.59
C LYS A 253 3.09 13.01 -9.79
N ARG A 254 1.93 13.64 -9.57
CA ARG A 254 0.90 13.74 -10.63
C ARG A 254 1.32 14.65 -11.79
N ASP A 255 2.21 15.59 -11.55
CA ASP A 255 2.73 16.56 -12.51
C ASP A 255 3.96 16.06 -13.33
N VAL A 256 4.35 14.78 -13.15
CA VAL A 256 5.33 14.12 -14.03
C VAL A 256 4.83 14.12 -15.48
N PRO A 257 5.70 14.34 -16.50
CA PRO A 257 5.30 14.36 -17.90
C PRO A 257 4.57 13.09 -18.35
N ASP A 258 3.55 13.23 -19.20
CA ASP A 258 2.70 12.11 -19.61
C ASP A 258 3.46 10.99 -20.34
N ALA A 259 4.48 11.32 -21.13
CA ALA A 259 5.34 10.32 -21.77
C ALA A 259 6.09 9.45 -20.74
N VAL A 260 6.52 10.06 -19.63
CA VAL A 260 7.18 9.35 -18.51
C VAL A 260 6.19 8.47 -17.75
N LYS A 261 5.00 9.01 -17.46
CA LYS A 261 3.90 8.23 -16.86
C LYS A 261 3.56 6.99 -17.70
N ALA A 262 3.42 7.19 -19.02
CA ALA A 262 3.12 6.10 -19.96
C ALA A 262 4.22 5.02 -19.95
N ARG A 263 5.50 5.44 -19.97
CA ARG A 263 6.65 4.52 -19.93
C ARG A 263 6.69 3.71 -18.64
N LEU A 264 6.52 4.37 -17.49
CA LEU A 264 6.45 3.73 -16.18
C LEU A 264 5.25 2.77 -16.10
N THR A 265 4.06 3.22 -16.51
CA THR A 265 2.85 2.40 -16.52
C THR A 265 3.04 1.13 -17.33
N THR A 266 3.60 1.23 -18.55
CA THR A 266 3.87 0.05 -19.40
C THR A 266 4.82 -0.91 -18.70
N ALA A 267 5.92 -0.41 -18.12
CA ALA A 267 6.91 -1.25 -17.44
C ALA A 267 6.31 -1.99 -16.23
N PHE A 268 5.57 -1.29 -15.37
CA PHE A 268 4.97 -1.90 -14.19
C PHE A 268 3.78 -2.81 -14.54
N LYS A 269 3.01 -2.53 -15.60
CA LYS A 269 1.99 -3.45 -16.09
C LYS A 269 2.61 -4.76 -16.60
N THR A 270 3.70 -4.66 -17.36
CA THR A 270 4.46 -5.85 -17.80
C THR A 270 5.00 -6.64 -16.60
N ALA A 271 5.61 -5.95 -15.63
CA ALA A 271 6.13 -6.57 -14.41
C ALA A 271 5.03 -7.27 -13.59
N ALA A 272 3.89 -6.61 -13.41
CA ALA A 272 2.76 -7.18 -12.66
C ALA A 272 2.05 -8.35 -13.38
N SER A 273 2.22 -8.46 -14.70
CA SER A 273 1.75 -9.61 -15.50
C SER A 273 2.77 -10.75 -15.58
N ASN A 274 3.99 -10.58 -15.05
CA ASN A 274 5.00 -11.62 -15.07
C ASN A 274 4.55 -12.83 -14.24
N PRO A 275 4.56 -14.05 -14.77
CA PRO A 275 4.11 -15.25 -14.04
C PRO A 275 4.77 -15.41 -12.66
N LYS A 276 6.06 -15.12 -12.53
CA LYS A 276 6.77 -15.21 -11.23
C LYS A 276 6.21 -14.23 -10.20
N PHE A 277 5.80 -13.03 -10.64
CA PHE A 277 5.16 -12.07 -9.74
C PHE A 277 3.74 -12.51 -9.39
N VAL A 278 2.97 -12.97 -10.38
CA VAL A 278 1.60 -13.49 -10.16
C VAL A 278 1.63 -14.67 -9.19
N ASP A 279 2.51 -15.64 -9.41
CA ASP A 279 2.66 -16.81 -8.54
C ASP A 279 3.04 -16.42 -7.11
N LEU A 280 3.96 -15.47 -6.96
CA LEU A 280 4.33 -14.93 -5.63
C LEU A 280 3.13 -14.27 -4.94
N MET A 281 2.39 -13.43 -5.66
CA MET A 281 1.23 -12.72 -5.11
C MET A 281 0.14 -13.71 -4.67
N VAL A 282 -0.24 -14.62 -5.56
CA VAL A 282 -1.28 -15.63 -5.31
C VAL A 282 -0.85 -16.60 -4.22
N GLY A 283 0.40 -17.11 -4.28
CA GLY A 283 0.94 -18.04 -3.28
C GLY A 283 1.07 -17.42 -1.88
N ARG A 284 0.96 -16.10 -1.77
CA ARG A 284 0.91 -15.37 -0.51
C ARG A 284 -0.50 -14.86 -0.16
N GLY A 285 -1.54 -15.34 -0.84
CA GLY A 285 -2.93 -14.94 -0.57
C GLY A 285 -3.29 -13.53 -1.03
N ASN A 286 -2.52 -12.92 -1.96
CA ASN A 286 -2.85 -11.62 -2.54
C ASN A 286 -3.54 -11.79 -3.90
N ALA A 287 -4.49 -10.91 -4.21
CA ALA A 287 -5.06 -10.79 -5.54
C ALA A 287 -4.23 -9.80 -6.38
N VAL A 288 -3.77 -10.21 -7.56
CA VAL A 288 -3.17 -9.30 -8.53
C VAL A 288 -4.27 -8.42 -9.12
N MET A 289 -4.04 -7.10 -9.17
CA MET A 289 -4.98 -6.14 -9.76
C MET A 289 -4.47 -5.58 -11.09
N ASN A 290 -3.22 -5.15 -11.14
CA ASN A 290 -2.56 -4.62 -12.33
C ASN A 290 -3.34 -3.48 -13.03
N ILE A 291 -3.94 -2.57 -12.26
CA ILE A 291 -4.70 -1.42 -12.74
C ILE A 291 -3.91 -0.13 -12.63
N SER A 292 -4.17 0.84 -13.50
CA SER A 292 -3.37 2.07 -13.62
C SER A 292 -4.24 3.27 -14.03
N GLY A 293 -3.73 4.49 -13.82
CA GLY A 293 -4.36 5.72 -14.28
C GLY A 293 -5.78 5.88 -13.75
N ALA A 294 -6.75 6.16 -14.61
CA ALA A 294 -8.14 6.46 -14.21
C ALA A 294 -8.83 5.31 -13.48
N GLU A 295 -8.56 4.06 -13.87
CA GLU A 295 -9.11 2.88 -13.19
C GLU A 295 -8.55 2.75 -11.76
N ALA A 296 -7.25 2.98 -11.59
CA ALA A 296 -6.60 3.01 -10.28
C ALA A 296 -7.10 4.18 -9.43
N ASP A 297 -7.28 5.38 -10.01
CA ASP A 297 -7.87 6.53 -9.31
C ASP A 297 -9.30 6.24 -8.81
N ALA A 298 -10.11 5.55 -9.61
CA ALA A 298 -11.47 5.14 -9.22
C ALA A 298 -11.42 4.14 -8.05
N PHE A 299 -10.53 3.15 -8.12
CA PHE A 299 -10.29 2.21 -7.03
C PHE A 299 -9.87 2.93 -5.74
N LEU A 300 -8.90 3.84 -5.79
CA LEU A 300 -8.40 4.58 -4.64
C LEU A 300 -9.51 5.41 -3.97
N LYS A 301 -10.34 6.09 -4.76
CA LYS A 301 -11.49 6.86 -4.25
C LYS A 301 -12.51 5.97 -3.55
N LYS A 302 -12.85 4.83 -4.15
CA LYS A 302 -13.79 3.87 -3.55
C LYS A 302 -13.24 3.30 -2.25
N TRP A 303 -11.97 2.91 -2.24
CA TRP A 303 -11.30 2.38 -1.04
C TRP A 303 -11.29 3.43 0.08
N GLN A 304 -10.92 4.68 -0.24
CA GLN A 304 -10.93 5.81 0.69
C GLN A 304 -12.32 6.04 1.29
N SER A 305 -13.35 6.07 0.45
CA SER A 305 -14.73 6.27 0.87
C SER A 305 -15.13 5.23 1.94
N VAL A 306 -15.01 3.95 1.63
CA VAL A 306 -15.37 2.86 2.57
C VAL A 306 -14.60 3.01 3.88
N THR A 307 -13.28 3.20 3.82
CA THR A 307 -12.44 3.16 5.03
C THR A 307 -12.61 4.44 5.86
N ALA A 308 -12.64 5.62 5.24
CA ALA A 308 -12.81 6.89 5.94
C ALA A 308 -14.14 6.95 6.71
N TRP A 309 -15.24 6.50 6.09
CA TRP A 309 -16.54 6.47 6.76
C TRP A 309 -16.60 5.40 7.87
N THR A 310 -15.89 4.29 7.70
CA THR A 310 -15.71 3.31 8.80
C THR A 310 -14.98 3.92 10.00
N LEU A 311 -13.92 4.70 9.76
CA LEU A 311 -13.19 5.40 10.83
C LEU A 311 -14.06 6.45 11.52
N GLN A 312 -14.93 7.13 10.77
CA GLN A 312 -15.93 8.04 11.32
C GLN A 312 -16.95 7.29 12.21
N GLU A 313 -17.47 6.15 11.74
CA GLU A 313 -18.40 5.30 12.50
C GLU A 313 -17.75 4.78 13.80
N ALA A 314 -16.47 4.44 13.74
CA ALA A 314 -15.70 3.99 14.91
C ALA A 314 -15.33 5.13 15.87
N GLY A 315 -15.64 6.39 15.56
CA GLY A 315 -15.33 7.56 16.39
C GLY A 315 -13.84 7.93 16.46
N VAL A 316 -13.02 7.44 15.52
CA VAL A 316 -11.56 7.69 15.50
C VAL A 316 -11.14 8.74 14.47
N ALA A 317 -12.05 9.18 13.61
CA ALA A 317 -11.79 10.26 12.67
C ALA A 317 -11.58 11.59 13.42
N LYS A 318 -10.54 12.35 13.03
CA LYS A 318 -10.24 13.69 13.56
C LYS A 318 -10.94 14.78 12.75
N ARG A 319 -11.17 14.53 11.46
CA ARG A 319 -11.91 15.39 10.55
C ARG A 319 -12.99 14.57 9.87
N SER A 320 -14.17 15.14 9.69
CA SER A 320 -15.26 14.44 9.01
C SER A 320 -14.88 14.12 7.55
N PRO A 321 -15.11 12.89 7.06
CA PRO A 321 -14.96 12.60 5.63
C PRO A 321 -15.78 13.54 4.74
N ALA A 322 -16.97 13.97 5.20
CA ALA A 322 -17.82 14.91 4.46
C ALA A 322 -17.14 16.26 4.28
N ASP A 323 -16.47 16.80 5.31
CA ASP A 323 -15.75 18.08 5.26
C ASP A 323 -14.52 18.02 4.32
N LEU A 324 -14.03 16.81 4.05
CA LEU A 324 -12.93 16.53 3.12
C LEU A 324 -13.45 16.19 1.70
N GLY A 325 -14.73 16.28 1.44
CA GLY A 325 -15.34 15.95 0.15
C GLY A 325 -15.32 14.45 -0.19
N ILE A 326 -15.13 13.59 0.80
CA ILE A 326 -15.15 12.13 0.62
C ILE A 326 -16.60 11.65 0.63
N ALA A 327 -17.09 11.22 -0.53
CA ALA A 327 -18.45 10.71 -0.67
C ALA A 327 -18.69 9.49 0.24
N ARG A 328 -19.95 9.26 0.63
CA ARG A 328 -20.33 8.00 1.28
C ARG A 328 -20.23 6.84 0.29
N PRO A 329 -19.85 5.62 0.75
CA PRO A 329 -19.75 4.44 -0.09
C PRO A 329 -21.10 3.97 -0.60
#